data_08d320963779e7fed7fcd70b4ba9a7ae
#
_entry.id   08d320963779e7fed7fcd70b4ba9a7ae
#
_cell.length_a   1.000
_cell.length_b   1.000
_cell.length_c   1.000
_cell.angle_alpha   90.00
_cell.angle_beta   90.00
_cell.angle_gamma   90.00
#
_symmetry.space_group_name_H-M   'P 1'
#
loop_
_entity.id
_entity.type
_entity.pdbx_description
1 polymer ?
#
loop_
_entity_poly.entity_id
_entity_poly.type
_entity_poly.pdbx_seq_one_letter_code
_entity_poly.pdbx_strand_id
1 'polypeptide(L)'
;MKKVSVPSLLLMIVLVAFPQISETIYTPSLPDISKALHVSNNEVQLTLSVYFAGFALGVFFIGWLSDIIGRRPAMLFGIVVYGAGSFLCFIANSIEVLLLSRFIQAFGASAGSVVTQTILRESVEGHKRHVMFAQISAVIAFTPAIGPLIGGFLDQMFGFKIVFLSLVVMSVGIFLYTFVSLPETKTDSVTNKINVFSVLKRLVTNPKVVTYGVLIGGANGVLFSYYAEAPFIFIEYFQLSPSMYGLLGIVVASASIIGAKVSKRLLATYKPEKIIYIGCLVMAGGAILLSVITFVGSNPNVIYMIGFLIAMFILLLGIGVALPNCLSLALVDFQDVIGTAGALFSLGYYVIVTMTILGMSQLHTGSLLVMPLYFLAIVVIMMVFTKVFILGKQTSKMI
;
A
#
# COMPACT_ATOMS: atom_id res chain seq x y z
N MET A 1 -15.94 -15.92 -31.28
CA MET A 1 -15.33 -15.29 -30.09
C MET A 1 -15.39 -13.78 -30.27
N LYS A 2 -16.10 -13.05 -29.41
CA LYS A 2 -16.04 -11.57 -29.41
C LYS A 2 -14.59 -11.17 -29.09
N LYS A 3 -13.93 -10.40 -29.96
CA LYS A 3 -12.64 -9.79 -29.64
C LYS A 3 -12.83 -8.94 -28.39
N VAL A 4 -12.22 -9.34 -27.29
CA VAL A 4 -12.18 -8.53 -26.06
C VAL A 4 -11.42 -7.24 -26.42
N SER A 5 -12.09 -6.09 -26.30
CA SER A 5 -11.44 -4.81 -26.56
C SER A 5 -10.44 -4.54 -25.43
N VAL A 6 -9.17 -4.36 -25.78
CA VAL A 6 -8.11 -4.07 -24.81
C VAL A 6 -8.25 -2.61 -24.37
N PRO A 7 -8.42 -2.33 -23.07
CA PRO A 7 -8.46 -0.95 -22.59
C PRO A 7 -7.14 -0.21 -22.82
N SER A 8 -7.20 1.12 -22.92
CA SER A 8 -6.00 1.92 -23.12
C SER A 8 -5.04 1.83 -21.93
N LEU A 9 -3.74 1.88 -22.18
CA LEU A 9 -2.73 1.88 -21.12
C LEU A 9 -2.94 3.04 -20.13
N LEU A 10 -3.28 4.23 -20.62
CA LEU A 10 -3.52 5.40 -19.78
C LEU A 10 -4.68 5.17 -18.80
N LEU A 11 -5.79 4.57 -19.27
CA LEU A 11 -6.91 4.22 -18.40
C LEU A 11 -6.47 3.24 -17.30
N MET A 12 -5.70 2.21 -17.66
CA MET A 12 -5.19 1.23 -16.67
C MET A 12 -4.27 1.88 -15.62
N ILE A 13 -3.39 2.79 -16.06
CA ILE A 13 -2.53 3.57 -15.16
C ILE A 13 -3.38 4.40 -14.19
N VAL A 14 -4.35 5.16 -14.68
CA VAL A 14 -5.24 6.00 -13.86
C VAL A 14 -6.00 5.15 -12.85
N LEU A 15 -6.55 4.01 -13.28
CA LEU A 15 -7.32 3.12 -12.42
C LEU A 15 -6.50 2.44 -11.33
N VAL A 16 -5.22 2.16 -11.56
CA VAL A 16 -4.33 1.59 -10.52
C VAL A 16 -3.73 2.67 -9.62
N ALA A 17 -3.48 3.86 -10.16
CA ALA A 17 -2.83 4.93 -9.42
C ALA A 17 -3.76 5.65 -8.42
N PHE A 18 -5.06 5.83 -8.75
CA PHE A 18 -5.94 6.62 -7.89
C PHE A 18 -6.11 6.07 -6.47
N PRO A 19 -6.19 4.75 -6.21
CA PRO A 19 -6.23 4.26 -4.84
C PRO A 19 -4.98 4.63 -4.04
N GLN A 20 -3.80 4.53 -4.67
CA GLN A 20 -2.52 4.81 -4.01
C GLN A 20 -2.32 6.30 -3.73
N ILE A 21 -2.79 7.17 -4.63
CA ILE A 21 -2.82 8.61 -4.37
C ILE A 21 -3.77 8.90 -3.21
N SER A 22 -4.96 8.29 -3.21
CA SER A 22 -5.98 8.50 -2.18
C SER A 22 -5.53 8.08 -0.78
N GLU A 23 -4.73 7.03 -0.66
CA GLU A 23 -4.23 6.56 0.63
C GLU A 23 -3.14 7.47 1.23
N THR A 24 -2.42 8.26 0.42
CA THR A 24 -1.29 9.06 0.88
C THR A 24 -1.47 10.57 0.80
N ILE A 25 -2.39 11.07 -0.03
CA ILE A 25 -2.55 12.51 -0.31
C ILE A 25 -2.92 13.34 0.93
N TYR A 26 -3.69 12.78 1.85
CA TYR A 26 -4.16 13.49 3.03
C TYR A 26 -3.19 13.41 4.22
N THR A 27 -2.13 12.59 4.13
CA THR A 27 -1.21 12.40 5.26
C THR A 27 -0.52 13.69 5.72
N PRO A 28 -0.14 14.66 4.87
CA PRO A 28 0.37 15.95 5.34
C PRO A 28 -0.62 16.73 6.20
N SER A 29 -1.92 16.46 6.03
CA SER A 29 -2.99 17.16 6.75
C SER A 29 -3.32 16.55 8.12
N LEU A 30 -2.73 15.41 8.50
CA LEU A 30 -3.04 14.74 9.77
C LEU A 30 -2.91 15.66 10.99
N PRO A 31 -1.86 16.50 11.14
CA PRO A 31 -1.77 17.44 12.26
C PRO A 31 -2.88 18.49 12.26
N ASP A 32 -3.27 18.99 11.09
CA ASP A 32 -4.31 20.00 10.97
C ASP A 32 -5.71 19.42 11.22
N ILE A 33 -5.94 18.18 10.79
CA ILE A 33 -7.17 17.41 11.10
C ILE A 33 -7.28 17.20 12.62
N SER A 34 -6.19 16.79 13.29
CA SER A 34 -6.15 16.61 14.75
C SER A 34 -6.57 17.88 15.48
N LYS A 35 -5.98 19.02 15.09
CA LYS A 35 -6.32 20.33 15.67
C LYS A 35 -7.76 20.75 15.36
N ALA A 36 -8.21 20.61 14.12
CA ALA A 36 -9.53 21.06 13.68
C ALA A 36 -10.68 20.25 14.27
N LEU A 37 -10.48 18.96 14.51
CA LEU A 37 -11.48 18.07 15.12
C LEU A 37 -11.32 17.96 16.65
N HIS A 38 -10.32 18.63 17.24
CA HIS A 38 -10.01 18.60 18.68
C HIS A 38 -9.80 17.17 19.22
N VAL A 39 -9.07 16.35 18.47
CA VAL A 39 -8.76 14.95 18.81
C VAL A 39 -7.25 14.74 18.94
N SER A 40 -6.87 13.63 19.59
CA SER A 40 -5.46 13.28 19.75
C SER A 40 -4.83 12.83 18.42
N ASN A 41 -3.50 12.91 18.35
CA ASN A 41 -2.75 12.41 17.20
C ASN A 41 -2.97 10.91 16.98
N ASN A 42 -3.15 10.13 18.05
CA ASN A 42 -3.47 8.70 17.96
C ASN A 42 -4.81 8.46 17.25
N GLU A 43 -5.84 9.26 17.59
CA GLU A 43 -7.18 9.11 16.99
C GLU A 43 -7.16 9.45 15.50
N VAL A 44 -6.46 10.51 15.10
CA VAL A 44 -6.41 10.87 13.68
C VAL A 44 -5.59 9.85 12.86
N GLN A 45 -4.57 9.21 13.43
CA GLN A 45 -3.82 8.14 12.79
C GLN A 45 -4.68 6.90 12.50
N LEU A 46 -5.74 6.66 13.31
CA LEU A 46 -6.71 5.58 13.05
C LEU A 46 -7.37 5.70 11.67
N THR A 47 -7.45 6.91 11.10
CA THR A 47 -8.01 7.12 9.75
C THR A 47 -7.28 6.31 8.69
N LEU A 48 -5.96 6.06 8.86
CA LEU A 48 -5.18 5.24 7.95
C LEU A 48 -5.41 3.75 8.20
N SER A 49 -5.48 3.31 9.46
CA SER A 49 -5.78 1.92 9.81
C SER A 49 -7.16 1.49 9.29
N VAL A 50 -8.17 2.34 9.54
CA VAL A 50 -9.55 2.11 9.09
C VAL A 50 -9.65 2.13 7.56
N TYR A 51 -8.87 2.98 6.89
CA TYR A 51 -8.76 2.96 5.43
C TYR A 51 -8.31 1.59 4.94
N PHE A 52 -7.22 1.03 5.47
CA PHE A 52 -6.73 -0.28 5.05
C PHE A 52 -7.68 -1.42 5.43
N ALA A 53 -8.44 -1.32 6.53
CA ALA A 53 -9.51 -2.26 6.86
C ALA A 53 -10.63 -2.25 5.80
N GLY A 54 -11.08 -1.06 5.40
CA GLY A 54 -12.06 -0.88 4.32
C GLY A 54 -11.53 -1.40 2.97
N PHE A 55 -10.27 -1.13 2.67
CA PHE A 55 -9.60 -1.59 1.45
C PHE A 55 -9.50 -3.12 1.40
N ALA A 56 -9.12 -3.76 2.50
CA ALA A 56 -9.02 -5.21 2.62
C ALA A 56 -10.36 -5.90 2.31
N LEU A 57 -11.45 -5.42 2.95
CA LEU A 57 -12.79 -5.94 2.70
C LEU A 57 -13.25 -5.64 1.27
N GLY A 58 -12.94 -4.45 0.76
CA GLY A 58 -13.28 -4.02 -0.58
C GLY A 58 -12.60 -4.89 -1.66
N VAL A 59 -11.33 -5.24 -1.52
CA VAL A 59 -10.62 -6.14 -2.46
C VAL A 59 -11.34 -7.48 -2.59
N PHE A 60 -11.77 -8.05 -1.47
CA PHE A 60 -12.51 -9.31 -1.49
C PHE A 60 -13.90 -9.16 -2.10
N PHE A 61 -14.65 -8.17 -1.63
CA PHE A 61 -16.05 -7.98 -2.01
C PHE A 61 -16.22 -7.52 -3.46
N ILE A 62 -15.46 -6.51 -3.88
CA ILE A 62 -15.53 -5.96 -5.25
C ILE A 62 -14.92 -6.94 -6.24
N GLY A 63 -13.87 -7.69 -5.84
CA GLY A 63 -13.35 -8.79 -6.64
C GLY A 63 -14.44 -9.81 -6.96
N TRP A 64 -15.11 -10.34 -5.94
CA TRP A 64 -16.23 -11.26 -6.07
C TRP A 64 -17.40 -10.64 -6.88
N LEU A 65 -17.79 -9.41 -6.59
CA LEU A 65 -18.84 -8.71 -7.31
C LEU A 65 -18.51 -8.59 -8.81
N SER A 66 -17.24 -8.30 -9.14
CA SER A 66 -16.81 -8.17 -10.53
C SER A 66 -16.92 -9.47 -11.32
N ASP A 67 -16.82 -10.62 -10.64
CA ASP A 67 -17.04 -11.93 -11.26
C ASP A 67 -18.51 -12.17 -11.59
N ILE A 68 -19.44 -11.57 -10.82
CA ILE A 68 -20.89 -11.71 -11.00
C ILE A 68 -21.41 -10.74 -12.06
N ILE A 69 -21.24 -9.43 -11.82
CA ILE A 69 -21.89 -8.39 -12.63
C ILE A 69 -21.05 -7.91 -13.82
N GLY A 70 -19.78 -8.32 -13.91
CA GLY A 70 -18.83 -7.87 -14.95
C GLY A 70 -17.81 -6.86 -14.42
N ARG A 71 -16.74 -6.66 -15.20
CA ARG A 71 -15.60 -5.83 -14.79
C ARG A 71 -15.93 -4.34 -14.80
N ARG A 72 -16.61 -3.90 -15.87
CA ARG A 72 -17.01 -2.51 -16.02
C ARG A 72 -18.04 -2.05 -14.99
N PRO A 73 -19.16 -2.73 -14.74
CA PRO A 73 -20.12 -2.33 -13.70
C PRO A 73 -19.52 -2.33 -12.30
N ALA A 74 -18.67 -3.31 -11.95
CA ALA A 74 -18.02 -3.38 -10.65
C ALA A 74 -17.02 -2.24 -10.45
N MET A 75 -16.26 -1.87 -11.48
CA MET A 75 -15.35 -0.73 -11.45
C MET A 75 -16.13 0.58 -11.23
N LEU A 76 -17.17 0.82 -12.01
CA LEU A 76 -18.01 2.04 -11.89
C LEU A 76 -18.67 2.13 -10.51
N PHE A 77 -19.19 1.02 -9.99
CA PHE A 77 -19.72 0.93 -8.64
C PHE A 77 -18.66 1.33 -7.60
N GLY A 78 -17.46 0.75 -7.69
CA GLY A 78 -16.36 1.09 -6.77
C GLY A 78 -15.98 2.57 -6.81
N ILE A 79 -15.91 3.17 -8.00
CA ILE A 79 -15.59 4.60 -8.16
C ILE A 79 -16.70 5.49 -7.55
N VAL A 80 -17.97 5.11 -7.71
CA VAL A 80 -19.08 5.85 -7.08
C VAL A 80 -19.01 5.76 -5.56
N VAL A 81 -18.77 4.58 -5.00
CA VAL A 81 -18.59 4.39 -3.55
C VAL A 81 -17.37 5.18 -3.04
N TYR A 82 -16.27 5.17 -3.79
CA TYR A 82 -15.09 5.97 -3.49
C TYR A 82 -15.40 7.47 -3.47
N GLY A 83 -16.12 7.97 -4.47
CA GLY A 83 -16.55 9.37 -4.55
C GLY A 83 -17.47 9.77 -3.40
N ALA A 84 -18.45 8.92 -3.06
CA ALA A 84 -19.34 9.14 -1.92
C ALA A 84 -18.53 9.19 -0.59
N GLY A 85 -17.61 8.25 -0.37
CA GLY A 85 -16.72 8.27 0.80
C GLY A 85 -15.85 9.52 0.84
N SER A 86 -15.30 9.94 -0.31
CA SER A 86 -14.51 11.19 -0.41
C SER A 86 -15.33 12.42 -0.08
N PHE A 87 -16.58 12.50 -0.55
CA PHE A 87 -17.50 13.58 -0.21
C PHE A 87 -17.85 13.59 1.28
N LEU A 88 -18.10 12.42 1.86
CA LEU A 88 -18.33 12.32 3.30
C LEU A 88 -17.13 12.76 4.12
N CYS A 89 -15.88 12.44 3.68
CA CYS A 89 -14.66 12.97 4.31
C CYS A 89 -14.59 14.50 4.23
N PHE A 90 -14.98 15.10 3.10
CA PHE A 90 -14.98 16.56 2.92
C PHE A 90 -15.93 17.28 3.89
N ILE A 91 -17.11 16.71 4.14
CA ILE A 91 -18.10 17.31 5.05
C ILE A 91 -17.97 16.84 6.50
N ALA A 92 -17.03 15.93 6.80
CA ALA A 92 -16.86 15.42 8.16
C ALA A 92 -16.45 16.52 9.14
N ASN A 93 -17.16 16.60 10.27
CA ASN A 93 -16.91 17.54 11.35
C ASN A 93 -16.63 16.85 12.70
N SER A 94 -16.53 15.52 12.70
CA SER A 94 -16.07 14.72 13.84
C SER A 94 -15.20 13.55 13.37
N ILE A 95 -14.42 12.99 14.29
CA ILE A 95 -13.49 11.90 13.98
C ILE A 95 -14.24 10.61 13.60
N GLU A 96 -15.38 10.34 14.24
CA GLU A 96 -16.20 9.16 13.98
C GLU A 96 -16.73 9.17 12.55
N VAL A 97 -17.25 10.33 12.12
CA VAL A 97 -17.73 10.50 10.74
C VAL A 97 -16.57 10.37 9.77
N LEU A 98 -15.39 10.94 10.08
CA LEU A 98 -14.22 10.83 9.23
C LEU A 98 -13.74 9.38 9.13
N LEU A 99 -13.68 8.63 10.24
CA LEU A 99 -13.30 7.21 10.25
C LEU A 99 -14.25 6.37 9.38
N LEU A 100 -15.57 6.53 9.55
CA LEU A 100 -16.55 5.83 8.73
C LEU A 100 -16.41 6.20 7.24
N SER A 101 -16.21 7.49 6.97
CA SER A 101 -16.04 8.00 5.61
C SER A 101 -14.78 7.42 4.94
N ARG A 102 -13.67 7.32 5.68
CA ARG A 102 -12.42 6.72 5.22
C ARG A 102 -12.58 5.23 4.93
N PHE A 103 -13.34 4.52 5.74
CA PHE A 103 -13.68 3.11 5.47
C PHE A 103 -14.43 2.96 4.14
N ILE A 104 -15.51 3.74 3.94
CA ILE A 104 -16.32 3.71 2.72
C ILE A 104 -15.47 4.10 1.50
N GLN A 105 -14.66 5.14 1.63
CA GLN A 105 -13.76 5.61 0.58
C GLN A 105 -12.80 4.50 0.15
N ALA A 106 -12.14 3.85 1.09
CA ALA A 106 -11.17 2.79 0.82
C ALA A 106 -11.82 1.54 0.23
N PHE A 107 -13.02 1.16 0.73
CA PHE A 107 -13.79 0.07 0.17
C PHE A 107 -14.05 0.29 -1.32
N GLY A 108 -14.47 1.49 -1.71
CA GLY A 108 -14.68 1.85 -3.12
C GLY A 108 -13.36 1.90 -3.92
N ALA A 109 -12.29 2.47 -3.33
CA ALA A 109 -10.99 2.59 -3.98
C ALA A 109 -10.36 1.24 -4.35
N SER A 110 -10.66 0.18 -3.60
CA SER A 110 -10.14 -1.17 -3.86
C SER A 110 -10.49 -1.70 -5.25
N ALA A 111 -11.57 -1.22 -5.87
CA ALA A 111 -11.94 -1.55 -7.25
C ALA A 111 -10.80 -1.24 -8.23
N GLY A 112 -10.16 -0.08 -8.07
CA GLY A 112 -9.03 0.34 -8.91
C GLY A 112 -7.86 -0.64 -8.87
N SER A 113 -7.63 -1.28 -7.73
CA SER A 113 -6.58 -2.29 -7.60
C SER A 113 -7.02 -3.65 -8.14
N VAL A 114 -8.09 -4.24 -7.59
CA VAL A 114 -8.44 -5.65 -7.87
C VAL A 114 -9.04 -5.83 -9.26
N VAL A 115 -9.95 -4.97 -9.68
CA VAL A 115 -10.62 -5.12 -10.99
C VAL A 115 -9.66 -4.80 -12.13
N THR A 116 -8.80 -3.78 -11.97
CA THR A 116 -7.80 -3.44 -13.01
C THR A 116 -6.81 -4.57 -13.23
N GLN A 117 -6.31 -5.20 -12.16
CA GLN A 117 -5.42 -6.36 -12.30
C GLN A 117 -6.10 -7.53 -13.00
N THR A 118 -7.38 -7.76 -12.72
CA THR A 118 -8.18 -8.80 -13.39
C THR A 118 -8.35 -8.48 -14.87
N ILE A 119 -8.73 -7.25 -15.23
CA ILE A 119 -8.85 -6.79 -16.61
C ILE A 119 -7.54 -7.01 -17.38
N LEU A 120 -6.39 -6.61 -16.79
CA LEU A 120 -5.08 -6.79 -17.43
C LEU A 120 -4.75 -8.25 -17.71
N ARG A 121 -5.12 -9.16 -16.81
CA ARG A 121 -4.89 -10.59 -16.98
C ARG A 121 -5.78 -11.23 -18.05
N GLU A 122 -7.02 -10.76 -18.15
CA GLU A 122 -8.04 -11.30 -19.06
C GLU A 122 -7.95 -10.70 -20.48
N SER A 123 -7.62 -9.39 -20.60
CA SER A 123 -7.70 -8.66 -21.88
C SER A 123 -6.38 -8.62 -22.64
N VAL A 124 -5.24 -8.89 -21.99
CA VAL A 124 -3.92 -8.73 -22.62
C VAL A 124 -3.15 -10.06 -22.55
N GLU A 125 -2.68 -10.54 -23.70
CA GLU A 125 -1.97 -11.81 -23.79
C GLU A 125 -0.48 -11.62 -24.10
N GLY A 126 0.30 -12.64 -23.75
CA GLY A 126 1.70 -12.80 -24.16
C GLY A 126 2.60 -11.61 -23.73
N HIS A 127 3.50 -11.23 -24.63
CA HIS A 127 4.52 -10.20 -24.38
C HIS A 127 3.90 -8.83 -24.04
N LYS A 128 2.78 -8.46 -24.66
CA LYS A 128 2.10 -7.19 -24.40
C LYS A 128 1.66 -7.05 -22.93
N ARG A 129 1.22 -8.14 -22.31
CA ARG A 129 0.84 -8.16 -20.88
C ARG A 129 2.03 -7.75 -20.00
N HIS A 130 3.20 -8.36 -20.24
CA HIS A 130 4.41 -8.05 -19.46
C HIS A 130 4.84 -6.59 -19.63
N VAL A 131 4.75 -6.07 -20.86
CA VAL A 131 5.08 -4.66 -21.13
C VAL A 131 4.12 -3.71 -20.40
N MET A 132 2.80 -3.96 -20.47
CA MET A 132 1.81 -3.12 -19.77
C MET A 132 1.99 -3.17 -18.26
N PHE A 133 2.19 -4.34 -17.66
CA PHE A 133 2.47 -4.44 -16.22
C PHE A 133 3.75 -3.69 -15.82
N ALA A 134 4.79 -3.77 -16.63
CA ALA A 134 6.04 -3.03 -16.36
C ALA A 134 5.84 -1.51 -16.42
N GLN A 135 5.09 -1.01 -17.40
CA GLN A 135 4.77 0.42 -17.53
C GLN A 135 3.90 0.93 -16.37
N ILE A 136 2.87 0.16 -15.99
CA ILE A 136 2.02 0.48 -14.84
C ILE A 136 2.85 0.50 -13.55
N SER A 137 3.69 -0.53 -13.33
CA SER A 137 4.56 -0.61 -12.16
C SER A 137 5.55 0.56 -12.07
N ALA A 138 6.05 1.05 -13.21
CA ALA A 138 6.93 2.21 -13.24
C ALA A 138 6.22 3.49 -12.76
N VAL A 139 4.96 3.69 -13.16
CA VAL A 139 4.15 4.84 -12.69
C VAL A 139 3.81 4.71 -11.21
N ILE A 140 3.39 3.51 -10.77
CA ILE A 140 3.06 3.23 -9.38
C ILE A 140 4.23 3.55 -8.44
N ALA A 141 5.47 3.32 -8.87
CA ALA A 141 6.65 3.62 -8.06
C ALA A 141 6.81 5.12 -7.70
N PHE A 142 6.14 6.03 -8.43
CA PHE A 142 6.15 7.46 -8.15
C PHE A 142 4.95 7.91 -7.29
N THR A 143 3.90 7.11 -7.14
CA THR A 143 2.69 7.51 -6.41
C THR A 143 2.95 7.87 -4.94
N PRO A 144 3.90 7.22 -4.22
CA PRO A 144 4.28 7.63 -2.87
C PRO A 144 4.82 9.06 -2.74
N ALA A 145 5.36 9.62 -3.83
CA ALA A 145 5.77 11.02 -3.87
C ALA A 145 4.64 11.95 -4.27
N ILE A 146 3.82 11.54 -5.25
CA ILE A 146 2.78 12.38 -5.84
C ILE A 146 1.67 12.70 -4.83
N GLY A 147 1.21 11.72 -4.06
CA GLY A 147 0.14 11.90 -3.09
C GLY A 147 0.47 12.99 -2.06
N PRO A 148 1.50 12.80 -1.22
CA PRO A 148 1.88 13.78 -0.21
C PRO A 148 2.28 15.15 -0.78
N LEU A 149 2.89 15.19 -1.98
CA LEU A 149 3.26 16.45 -2.64
C LEU A 149 2.03 17.29 -2.96
N ILE A 150 1.05 16.70 -3.64
CA ILE A 150 -0.21 17.39 -3.97
C ILE A 150 -0.97 17.74 -2.69
N GLY A 151 -1.07 16.78 -1.76
CA GLY A 151 -1.79 16.97 -0.51
C GLY A 151 -1.20 18.06 0.37
N GLY A 152 0.12 18.08 0.55
CA GLY A 152 0.80 19.10 1.33
C GLY A 152 0.66 20.50 0.75
N PHE A 153 0.69 20.61 -0.60
CA PHE A 153 0.46 21.89 -1.27
C PHE A 153 -0.99 22.38 -1.10
N LEU A 154 -1.97 21.50 -1.31
CA LEU A 154 -3.39 21.83 -1.15
C LEU A 154 -3.73 22.20 0.30
N ASP A 155 -3.20 21.44 1.24
CA ASP A 155 -3.42 21.66 2.66
C ASP A 155 -2.87 23.01 3.11
N GLN A 156 -1.62 23.30 2.74
CA GLN A 156 -0.99 24.59 3.11
C GLN A 156 -1.70 25.79 2.52
N MET A 157 -2.26 25.71 1.32
CA MET A 157 -2.92 26.84 0.66
C MET A 157 -4.39 26.98 1.01
N PHE A 158 -5.10 25.89 1.24
CA PHE A 158 -6.56 25.89 1.29
C PHE A 158 -7.12 25.08 2.48
N GLY A 159 -6.24 24.42 3.25
CA GLY A 159 -6.60 23.58 4.38
C GLY A 159 -7.05 22.16 3.98
N PHE A 160 -7.10 21.27 4.97
CA PHE A 160 -7.31 19.83 4.78
C PHE A 160 -8.63 19.45 4.08
N LYS A 161 -9.69 20.23 4.24
CA LYS A 161 -10.97 19.96 3.58
C LYS A 161 -10.84 19.98 2.05
N ILE A 162 -10.02 20.86 1.49
CA ILE A 162 -9.79 20.95 0.05
C ILE A 162 -9.02 19.72 -0.46
N VAL A 163 -8.19 19.09 0.37
CA VAL A 163 -7.56 17.80 0.02
C VAL A 163 -8.65 16.75 -0.26
N PHE A 164 -9.65 16.61 0.61
CA PHE A 164 -10.75 15.67 0.37
C PHE A 164 -11.65 16.08 -0.80
N LEU A 165 -11.89 17.39 -0.98
CA LEU A 165 -12.63 17.88 -2.14
C LEU A 165 -11.90 17.55 -3.47
N SER A 166 -10.58 17.63 -3.49
CA SER A 166 -9.78 17.25 -4.67
C SER A 166 -9.98 15.76 -5.04
N LEU A 167 -10.17 14.89 -4.04
CA LEU A 167 -10.49 13.47 -4.25
C LEU A 167 -11.90 13.28 -4.81
N VAL A 168 -12.87 14.13 -4.42
CA VAL A 168 -14.21 14.13 -5.03
C VAL A 168 -14.12 14.51 -6.49
N VAL A 169 -13.42 15.59 -6.83
CA VAL A 169 -13.21 16.03 -8.22
C VAL A 169 -12.50 14.94 -9.03
N MET A 170 -11.45 14.34 -8.45
CA MET A 170 -10.74 13.21 -9.05
C MET A 170 -11.69 12.03 -9.31
N SER A 171 -12.58 11.69 -8.37
CA SER A 171 -13.53 10.59 -8.53
C SER A 171 -14.50 10.82 -9.69
N VAL A 172 -15.01 12.05 -9.85
CA VAL A 172 -15.88 12.43 -10.97
C VAL A 172 -15.13 12.30 -12.29
N GLY A 173 -13.91 12.81 -12.38
CA GLY A 173 -13.09 12.71 -13.59
C GLY A 173 -12.79 11.25 -13.98
N ILE A 174 -12.42 10.42 -12.99
CA ILE A 174 -12.17 8.99 -13.21
C ILE A 174 -13.44 8.26 -13.59
N PHE A 175 -14.57 8.58 -12.97
CA PHE A 175 -15.87 7.99 -13.32
C PHE A 175 -16.23 8.27 -14.78
N LEU A 176 -16.18 9.54 -15.21
CA LEU A 176 -16.50 9.92 -16.57
C LEU A 176 -15.55 9.26 -17.58
N TYR A 177 -14.25 9.26 -17.30
CA TYR A 177 -13.27 8.62 -18.17
C TYR A 177 -13.49 7.10 -18.25
N THR A 178 -13.75 6.44 -17.14
CA THR A 178 -14.04 5.01 -17.09
C THR A 178 -15.35 4.68 -17.79
N PHE A 179 -16.39 5.47 -17.56
CA PHE A 179 -17.70 5.28 -18.18
C PHE A 179 -17.64 5.30 -19.70
N VAL A 180 -16.85 6.21 -20.27
CA VAL A 180 -16.69 6.34 -21.73
C VAL A 180 -15.72 5.30 -22.30
N SER A 181 -14.61 5.03 -21.60
CA SER A 181 -13.44 4.37 -22.22
C SER A 181 -13.25 2.91 -21.77
N LEU A 182 -13.88 2.45 -20.66
CA LEU A 182 -13.70 1.07 -20.22
C LEU A 182 -14.72 0.15 -20.89
N PRO A 183 -14.28 -0.78 -21.77
CA PRO A 183 -15.16 -1.83 -22.30
C PRO A 183 -15.46 -2.89 -21.24
N GLU A 184 -16.55 -3.65 -21.43
CA GLU A 184 -16.73 -4.88 -20.65
C GLU A 184 -15.74 -5.95 -21.15
N THR A 185 -14.98 -6.52 -20.22
CA THR A 185 -13.92 -7.50 -20.54
C THR A 185 -14.20 -8.88 -19.99
N LYS A 186 -15.29 -9.06 -19.24
CA LYS A 186 -15.70 -10.37 -18.74
C LYS A 186 -15.95 -11.33 -19.90
N THR A 187 -15.25 -12.44 -19.89
CA THR A 187 -15.49 -13.57 -20.79
C THR A 187 -16.45 -14.55 -20.14
N ASP A 188 -17.38 -15.11 -20.93
CA ASP A 188 -18.29 -16.19 -20.50
C ASP A 188 -17.53 -17.51 -20.31
N SER A 189 -16.46 -17.50 -19.52
CA SER A 189 -15.78 -18.72 -19.12
C SER A 189 -16.62 -19.45 -18.08
N VAL A 190 -16.84 -20.74 -18.31
CA VAL A 190 -17.49 -21.62 -17.33
C VAL A 190 -16.69 -21.54 -16.03
N THR A 191 -17.25 -20.82 -15.06
CA THR A 191 -16.66 -20.76 -13.72
C THR A 191 -16.88 -22.13 -13.08
N ASN A 192 -15.86 -22.99 -13.10
CA ASN A 192 -15.83 -24.13 -12.19
C ASN A 192 -16.09 -23.59 -10.79
N LYS A 193 -17.08 -24.14 -10.08
CA LYS A 193 -17.40 -23.74 -8.70
C LYS A 193 -16.18 -23.97 -7.81
N ILE A 194 -15.34 -22.96 -7.69
CA ILE A 194 -14.16 -23.02 -6.80
C ILE A 194 -14.68 -22.97 -5.37
N ASN A 195 -14.35 -23.98 -4.57
CA ASN A 195 -14.66 -23.96 -3.15
C ASN A 195 -13.71 -23.00 -2.43
N VAL A 196 -14.18 -21.77 -2.17
CA VAL A 196 -13.43 -20.68 -1.51
C VAL A 196 -12.84 -21.13 -0.17
N PHE A 197 -13.60 -21.93 0.61
CA PHE A 197 -13.12 -22.45 1.90
C PHE A 197 -11.95 -23.43 1.74
N SER A 198 -11.97 -24.27 0.72
CA SER A 198 -10.85 -25.16 0.41
C SER A 198 -9.59 -24.38 0.03
N VAL A 199 -9.74 -23.31 -0.77
CA VAL A 199 -8.61 -22.45 -1.15
C VAL A 199 -8.05 -21.72 0.10
N LEU A 200 -8.92 -21.17 0.94
CA LEU A 200 -8.52 -20.53 2.20
C LEU A 200 -7.74 -21.51 3.09
N LYS A 201 -8.25 -22.74 3.27
CA LYS A 201 -7.57 -23.77 4.05
C LYS A 201 -6.17 -24.05 3.49
N ARG A 202 -6.04 -24.24 2.16
CA ARG A 202 -4.73 -24.44 1.49
C ARG A 202 -3.77 -23.28 1.74
N LEU A 203 -4.25 -22.03 1.71
CA LEU A 203 -3.42 -20.84 1.95
C LEU A 203 -2.92 -20.77 3.39
N VAL A 204 -3.81 -20.91 4.39
CA VAL A 204 -3.44 -20.76 5.81
C VAL A 204 -2.62 -21.95 6.34
N THR A 205 -2.74 -23.12 5.71
CA THR A 205 -1.95 -24.29 6.08
C THR A 205 -0.59 -24.35 5.38
N ASN A 206 -0.35 -23.50 4.40
CA ASN A 206 0.95 -23.45 3.70
C ASN A 206 1.88 -22.42 4.39
N PRO A 207 2.90 -22.87 5.15
CA PRO A 207 3.75 -21.97 5.92
C PRO A 207 4.56 -21.00 5.06
N LYS A 208 4.87 -21.34 3.80
CA LYS A 208 5.53 -20.44 2.88
C LYS A 208 4.60 -19.27 2.48
N VAL A 209 3.34 -19.58 2.14
CA VAL A 209 2.35 -18.57 1.77
C VAL A 209 2.07 -17.63 2.93
N VAL A 210 1.87 -18.20 4.13
CA VAL A 210 1.70 -17.40 5.36
C VAL A 210 2.90 -16.49 5.60
N THR A 211 4.12 -17.02 5.41
CA THR A 211 5.35 -16.23 5.54
C THR A 211 5.38 -15.08 4.54
N TYR A 212 5.08 -15.32 3.26
CA TYR A 212 5.01 -14.23 2.27
C TYR A 212 3.91 -13.21 2.63
N GLY A 213 2.78 -13.65 3.17
CA GLY A 213 1.74 -12.75 3.70
C GLY A 213 2.26 -11.85 4.83
N VAL A 214 2.99 -12.43 5.80
CA VAL A 214 3.63 -11.68 6.89
C VAL A 214 4.68 -10.70 6.36
N LEU A 215 5.49 -11.10 5.38
CA LEU A 215 6.52 -10.25 4.80
C LEU A 215 5.93 -9.08 4.01
N ILE A 216 4.93 -9.33 3.18
CA ILE A 216 4.24 -8.29 2.39
C ILE A 216 3.46 -7.36 3.31
N GLY A 217 2.70 -7.93 4.25
CA GLY A 217 1.92 -7.18 5.23
C GLY A 217 2.80 -6.36 6.16
N GLY A 218 3.90 -6.93 6.67
CA GLY A 218 4.87 -6.24 7.52
C GLY A 218 5.60 -5.13 6.79
N ALA A 219 6.08 -5.35 5.56
CA ALA A 219 6.77 -4.34 4.76
C ALA A 219 5.85 -3.15 4.43
N ASN A 220 4.62 -3.40 3.97
CA ASN A 220 3.64 -2.35 3.74
C ASN A 220 3.17 -1.72 5.06
N GLY A 221 2.99 -2.51 6.11
CA GLY A 221 2.64 -2.02 7.44
C GLY A 221 3.66 -1.01 7.98
N VAL A 222 4.96 -1.29 7.84
CA VAL A 222 6.05 -0.35 8.19
C VAL A 222 5.97 0.90 7.34
N LEU A 223 5.79 0.77 6.02
CA LEU A 223 5.68 1.91 5.10
C LEU A 223 4.51 2.81 5.47
N PHE A 224 3.32 2.25 5.70
CA PHE A 224 2.13 3.06 6.00
C PHE A 224 2.09 3.54 7.45
N SER A 225 2.72 2.83 8.39
CA SER A 225 2.97 3.36 9.74
C SER A 225 3.91 4.57 9.70
N TYR A 226 4.92 4.57 8.82
CA TYR A 226 5.72 5.77 8.57
C TYR A 226 4.84 6.94 8.06
N TYR A 227 3.94 6.71 7.09
CA TYR A 227 3.03 7.75 6.61
C TYR A 227 2.06 8.27 7.69
N ALA A 228 1.71 7.45 8.68
CA ALA A 228 0.89 7.87 9.82
C ALA A 228 1.68 8.75 10.80
N GLU A 229 2.96 8.47 11.04
CA GLU A 229 3.82 9.15 12.01
C GLU A 229 4.58 10.36 11.42
N ALA A 230 5.03 10.25 10.19
CA ALA A 230 5.91 11.23 9.56
C ALA A 230 5.39 12.68 9.57
N PRO A 231 4.08 12.98 9.39
CA PRO A 231 3.58 14.34 9.49
C PRO A 231 3.83 14.97 10.86
N PHE A 232 3.63 14.24 11.95
CA PHE A 232 3.88 14.73 13.31
C PHE A 232 5.37 14.93 13.56
N ILE A 233 6.22 14.07 13.00
CA ILE A 233 7.68 14.21 13.09
C ILE A 233 8.16 15.43 12.30
N PHE A 234 7.77 15.54 11.03
CA PHE A 234 8.34 16.56 10.16
C PHE A 234 7.63 17.91 10.28
N ILE A 235 6.31 17.96 10.44
CA ILE A 235 5.56 19.20 10.53
C ILE A 235 5.55 19.72 11.99
N GLU A 236 5.28 18.88 12.99
CA GLU A 236 5.18 19.36 14.38
C GLU A 236 6.54 19.42 15.09
N TYR A 237 7.40 18.36 14.96
CA TYR A 237 8.69 18.36 15.66
C TYR A 237 9.76 19.15 14.89
N PHE A 238 9.95 18.90 13.58
CA PHE A 238 10.94 19.65 12.77
C PHE A 238 10.41 20.95 12.18
N GLN A 239 9.15 21.33 12.42
CA GLN A 239 8.52 22.57 11.99
C GLN A 239 8.56 22.81 10.48
N LEU A 240 8.49 21.77 9.67
CA LEU A 240 8.35 21.90 8.23
C LEU A 240 6.92 22.31 7.86
N SER A 241 6.78 23.06 6.77
CA SER A 241 5.44 23.28 6.20
C SER A 241 4.87 21.99 5.58
N PRO A 242 3.54 21.85 5.48
CA PRO A 242 2.91 20.69 4.83
C PRO A 242 3.43 20.44 3.41
N SER A 243 3.70 21.49 2.63
CA SER A 243 4.27 21.34 1.29
C SER A 243 5.71 20.84 1.29
N MET A 244 6.54 21.30 2.24
CA MET A 244 7.92 20.79 2.39
C MET A 244 7.93 19.33 2.83
N TYR A 245 7.04 18.95 3.75
CA TYR A 245 6.85 17.54 4.09
C TYR A 245 6.42 16.72 2.87
N GLY A 246 5.51 17.24 2.06
CA GLY A 246 5.09 16.56 0.82
C GLY A 246 6.24 16.25 -0.14
N LEU A 247 7.26 17.11 -0.23
CA LEU A 247 8.47 16.87 -1.01
C LEU A 247 9.29 15.68 -0.49
N LEU A 248 9.21 15.34 0.79
CA LEU A 248 9.90 14.17 1.35
C LEU A 248 9.36 12.85 0.79
N GLY A 249 8.19 12.84 0.16
CA GLY A 249 7.69 11.71 -0.62
C GLY A 249 8.67 11.26 -1.72
N ILE A 250 9.51 12.18 -2.23
CA ILE A 250 10.57 11.86 -3.20
C ILE A 250 11.60 10.90 -2.57
N VAL A 251 11.89 11.01 -1.28
CA VAL A 251 12.80 10.12 -0.56
C VAL A 251 12.22 8.70 -0.55
N VAL A 252 10.92 8.55 -0.27
CA VAL A 252 10.22 7.27 -0.27
C VAL A 252 10.21 6.64 -1.67
N ALA A 253 9.83 7.41 -2.68
CA ALA A 253 9.81 6.94 -4.07
C ALA A 253 11.21 6.52 -4.56
N SER A 254 12.24 7.35 -4.28
CA SER A 254 13.62 7.04 -4.69
C SER A 254 14.15 5.78 -4.00
N ALA A 255 13.88 5.59 -2.70
CA ALA A 255 14.25 4.38 -1.98
C ALA A 255 13.62 3.13 -2.60
N SER A 256 12.32 3.19 -2.93
CA SER A 256 11.59 2.10 -3.57
C SER A 256 12.16 1.76 -4.96
N ILE A 257 12.40 2.78 -5.80
CA ILE A 257 12.93 2.62 -7.16
C ILE A 257 14.35 2.04 -7.13
N ILE A 258 15.23 2.60 -6.27
CA ILE A 258 16.61 2.12 -6.13
C ILE A 258 16.60 0.71 -5.56
N GLY A 259 15.78 0.43 -4.55
CA GLY A 259 15.63 -0.91 -3.98
C GLY A 259 15.21 -1.95 -5.02
N ALA A 260 14.22 -1.64 -5.85
CA ALA A 260 13.79 -2.52 -6.94
C ALA A 260 14.92 -2.75 -7.98
N LYS A 261 15.69 -1.71 -8.33
CA LYS A 261 16.85 -1.84 -9.23
C LYS A 261 17.96 -2.71 -8.59
N VAL A 262 18.23 -2.54 -7.31
CA VAL A 262 19.20 -3.38 -6.56
C VAL A 262 18.71 -4.82 -6.53
N SER A 263 17.42 -5.06 -6.21
CA SER A 263 16.81 -6.38 -6.24
C SER A 263 17.00 -7.07 -7.60
N LYS A 264 16.71 -6.34 -8.70
CA LYS A 264 16.90 -6.86 -10.06
C LYS A 264 18.37 -7.25 -10.35
N ARG A 265 19.33 -6.46 -9.88
CA ARG A 265 20.76 -6.78 -10.05
C ARG A 265 21.18 -8.01 -9.24
N LEU A 266 20.66 -8.12 -8.01
CA LEU A 266 20.96 -9.27 -7.13
C LEU A 266 20.42 -10.59 -7.67
N LEU A 267 19.30 -10.57 -8.43
CA LEU A 267 18.73 -11.75 -9.08
C LEU A 267 19.69 -12.43 -10.09
N ALA A 268 20.70 -11.72 -10.59
CA ALA A 268 21.74 -12.31 -11.43
C ALA A 268 22.68 -13.27 -10.64
N THR A 269 22.77 -13.13 -9.32
CA THR A 269 23.73 -13.85 -8.48
C THR A 269 23.05 -14.67 -7.38
N TYR A 270 21.91 -14.22 -6.88
CA TYR A 270 21.26 -14.80 -5.72
C TYR A 270 19.83 -15.27 -6.05
N LYS A 271 19.37 -16.32 -5.36
CA LYS A 271 17.98 -16.74 -5.40
C LYS A 271 17.06 -15.70 -4.75
N PRO A 272 15.81 -15.55 -5.22
CA PRO A 272 14.87 -14.57 -4.69
C PRO A 272 14.68 -14.65 -3.16
N GLU A 273 14.68 -15.85 -2.59
CA GLU A 273 14.52 -16.07 -1.15
C GLU A 273 15.69 -15.45 -0.35
N LYS A 274 16.92 -15.53 -0.87
CA LYS A 274 18.09 -14.90 -0.25
C LYS A 274 18.02 -13.37 -0.38
N ILE A 275 17.51 -12.85 -1.48
CA ILE A 275 17.32 -11.42 -1.70
C ILE A 275 16.28 -10.85 -0.72
N ILE A 276 15.20 -11.58 -0.45
CA ILE A 276 14.21 -11.20 0.58
C ILE A 276 14.92 -11.04 1.94
N TYR A 277 15.76 -12.00 2.33
CA TYR A 277 16.48 -11.94 3.59
C TYR A 277 17.49 -10.76 3.64
N ILE A 278 18.18 -10.50 2.54
CA ILE A 278 19.04 -9.32 2.40
C ILE A 278 18.24 -8.03 2.58
N GLY A 279 17.05 -7.93 1.96
CA GLY A 279 16.15 -6.80 2.13
C GLY A 279 15.74 -6.60 3.60
N CYS A 280 15.40 -7.69 4.32
CA CYS A 280 15.11 -7.62 5.75
C CYS A 280 16.32 -7.16 6.59
N LEU A 281 17.53 -7.59 6.24
CA LEU A 281 18.76 -7.12 6.91
C LEU A 281 19.00 -5.63 6.69
N VAL A 282 18.75 -5.12 5.48
CA VAL A 282 18.85 -3.69 5.16
C VAL A 282 17.79 -2.90 5.94
N MET A 283 16.55 -3.40 6.02
CA MET A 283 15.51 -2.80 6.85
C MET A 283 15.92 -2.74 8.32
N ALA A 284 16.47 -3.83 8.87
CA ALA A 284 16.95 -3.89 10.26
C ALA A 284 18.07 -2.88 10.50
N GLY A 285 19.04 -2.79 9.59
CA GLY A 285 20.11 -1.80 9.65
C GLY A 285 19.58 -0.37 9.66
N GLY A 286 18.59 -0.06 8.81
CA GLY A 286 17.91 1.24 8.79
C GLY A 286 17.17 1.53 10.10
N ALA A 287 16.43 0.54 10.64
CA ALA A 287 15.70 0.69 11.90
C ALA A 287 16.65 0.88 13.11
N ILE A 288 17.74 0.14 13.15
CA ILE A 288 18.79 0.31 14.20
C ILE A 288 19.41 1.70 14.11
N LEU A 289 19.84 2.11 12.90
CA LEU A 289 20.42 3.44 12.70
C LEU A 289 19.45 4.54 13.12
N LEU A 290 18.16 4.41 12.74
CA LEU A 290 17.11 5.33 13.14
C LEU A 290 16.94 5.38 14.66
N SER A 291 16.95 4.21 15.33
CA SER A 291 16.89 4.12 16.80
C SER A 291 18.07 4.82 17.47
N VAL A 292 19.28 4.65 16.94
CA VAL A 292 20.49 5.32 17.46
C VAL A 292 20.38 6.83 17.29
N ILE A 293 19.97 7.30 16.11
CA ILE A 293 19.83 8.72 15.81
C ILE A 293 18.76 9.35 16.72
N THR A 294 17.62 8.69 16.92
CA THR A 294 16.55 9.22 17.78
C THR A 294 16.89 9.15 19.26
N PHE A 295 17.72 8.20 19.68
CA PHE A 295 18.21 8.11 21.06
C PHE A 295 19.24 9.20 21.40
N VAL A 296 20.15 9.52 20.49
CA VAL A 296 21.21 10.51 20.68
C VAL A 296 20.72 11.94 20.42
N GLY A 297 19.77 12.09 19.50
CA GLY A 297 19.26 13.42 19.10
C GLY A 297 18.28 13.98 20.11
N SER A 298 18.55 15.18 20.62
CA SER A 298 17.70 15.86 21.62
C SER A 298 17.05 17.13 21.12
N ASN A 299 17.58 17.77 20.07
CA ASN A 299 17.09 19.06 19.56
C ASN A 299 16.79 19.00 18.07
N PRO A 300 15.65 19.56 17.61
CA PRO A 300 15.32 19.62 16.19
C PRO A 300 16.29 20.57 15.46
N ASN A 301 17.18 19.99 14.66
CA ASN A 301 18.09 20.72 13.78
C ASN A 301 18.21 20.00 12.43
N VAL A 302 18.76 20.70 11.44
CA VAL A 302 18.88 20.20 10.06
C VAL A 302 19.73 18.94 9.97
N ILE A 303 20.81 18.84 10.76
CA ILE A 303 21.70 17.65 10.74
C ILE A 303 20.96 16.45 11.27
N TYR A 304 20.20 16.59 12.36
CA TYR A 304 19.38 15.54 12.92
C TYR A 304 18.31 15.08 11.94
N MET A 305 17.61 16.01 11.28
CA MET A 305 16.62 15.72 10.25
C MET A 305 17.23 14.96 9.07
N ILE A 306 18.39 15.38 8.58
CA ILE A 306 19.10 14.67 7.48
C ILE A 306 19.50 13.25 7.91
N GLY A 307 20.03 13.08 9.11
CA GLY A 307 20.35 11.76 9.65
C GLY A 307 19.12 10.86 9.73
N PHE A 308 17.99 11.39 10.22
CA PHE A 308 16.71 10.71 10.27
C PHE A 308 16.24 10.27 8.88
N LEU A 309 16.31 11.16 7.88
CA LEU A 309 15.94 10.86 6.48
C LEU A 309 16.84 9.80 5.85
N ILE A 310 18.15 9.82 6.13
CA ILE A 310 19.10 8.81 5.63
C ILE A 310 18.74 7.43 6.23
N ALA A 311 18.49 7.35 7.53
CA ALA A 311 18.13 6.09 8.18
C ALA A 311 16.80 5.55 7.65
N MET A 312 15.79 6.41 7.47
CA MET A 312 14.52 6.05 6.83
C MET A 312 14.70 5.60 5.39
N PHE A 313 15.55 6.29 4.61
CA PHE A 313 15.86 5.88 3.24
C PHE A 313 16.43 4.45 3.19
N ILE A 314 17.37 4.11 4.08
CA ILE A 314 17.95 2.76 4.16
C ILE A 314 16.87 1.73 4.51
N LEU A 315 16.00 2.02 5.47
CA LEU A 315 14.90 1.14 5.84
C LEU A 315 13.97 0.89 4.66
N LEU A 316 13.51 1.94 3.99
CA LEU A 316 12.61 1.87 2.84
C LEU A 316 13.27 1.22 1.62
N LEU A 317 14.59 1.39 1.44
CA LEU A 317 15.37 0.68 0.43
C LEU A 317 15.26 -0.83 0.63
N GLY A 318 15.36 -1.30 1.89
CA GLY A 318 15.20 -2.72 2.22
C GLY A 318 13.82 -3.26 1.82
N ILE A 319 12.74 -2.48 2.01
CA ILE A 319 11.40 -2.80 1.50
C ILE A 319 11.43 -2.97 -0.02
N GLY A 320 12.01 -2.00 -0.74
CA GLY A 320 12.13 -2.04 -2.20
C GLY A 320 12.93 -3.24 -2.72
N VAL A 321 13.89 -3.75 -1.93
CA VAL A 321 14.65 -4.98 -2.27
C VAL A 321 13.82 -6.24 -2.04
N ALA A 322 13.11 -6.34 -0.91
CA ALA A 322 12.40 -7.57 -0.50
C ALA A 322 11.06 -7.75 -1.20
N LEU A 323 10.23 -6.71 -1.26
CA LEU A 323 8.82 -6.76 -1.61
C LEU A 323 8.52 -7.35 -3.01
N PRO A 324 9.25 -6.97 -4.09
CA PRO A 324 9.00 -7.54 -5.41
C PRO A 324 9.19 -9.06 -5.47
N ASN A 325 10.17 -9.58 -4.72
CA ASN A 325 10.45 -11.01 -4.65
C ASN A 325 9.38 -11.75 -3.83
N CYS A 326 8.90 -11.16 -2.73
CA CYS A 326 7.80 -11.72 -1.95
C CYS A 326 6.53 -11.87 -2.81
N LEU A 327 6.16 -10.81 -3.56
CA LEU A 327 5.00 -10.82 -4.45
C LEU A 327 5.12 -11.85 -5.56
N SER A 328 6.32 -12.03 -6.12
CA SER A 328 6.56 -12.99 -7.21
C SER A 328 6.47 -14.45 -6.77
N LEU A 329 6.83 -14.74 -5.51
CA LEU A 329 6.89 -16.10 -4.99
C LEU A 329 5.64 -16.55 -4.23
N ALA A 330 4.80 -15.59 -3.77
CA ALA A 330 3.73 -15.85 -2.81
C ALA A 330 2.72 -16.91 -3.26
N LEU A 331 2.32 -16.92 -4.53
CA LEU A 331 1.24 -17.76 -5.05
C LEU A 331 1.68 -18.69 -6.20
N VAL A 332 2.97 -19.03 -6.28
CA VAL A 332 3.51 -19.92 -7.34
C VAL A 332 2.81 -21.29 -7.34
N ASP A 333 2.48 -21.81 -6.15
CA ASP A 333 1.84 -23.12 -5.97
C ASP A 333 0.30 -23.09 -6.12
N PHE A 334 -0.29 -21.93 -6.51
CA PHE A 334 -1.74 -21.71 -6.57
C PHE A 334 -2.23 -21.27 -7.96
N GLN A 335 -1.50 -21.64 -9.01
CA GLN A 335 -1.84 -21.26 -10.38
C GLN A 335 -3.20 -21.79 -10.84
N ASP A 336 -3.61 -22.95 -10.30
CA ASP A 336 -4.92 -23.60 -10.52
C ASP A 336 -6.12 -22.76 -10.07
N VAL A 337 -5.92 -21.91 -9.06
CA VAL A 337 -6.96 -21.07 -8.42
C VAL A 337 -6.48 -19.64 -8.16
N ILE A 338 -5.61 -19.14 -9.03
CA ILE A 338 -4.84 -17.89 -8.81
C ILE A 338 -5.71 -16.66 -8.50
N GLY A 339 -6.90 -16.54 -9.10
CA GLY A 339 -7.81 -15.44 -8.86
C GLY A 339 -8.35 -15.43 -7.42
N THR A 340 -8.95 -16.56 -7.00
CA THR A 340 -9.50 -16.71 -5.63
C THR A 340 -8.38 -16.69 -4.59
N ALA A 341 -7.25 -17.36 -4.86
CA ALA A 341 -6.10 -17.36 -3.97
C ALA A 341 -5.52 -15.96 -3.82
N GLY A 342 -5.42 -15.20 -4.92
CA GLY A 342 -4.95 -13.82 -4.90
C GLY A 342 -5.83 -12.88 -4.06
N ALA A 343 -7.15 -13.00 -4.20
CA ALA A 343 -8.09 -12.19 -3.41
C ALA A 343 -8.00 -12.50 -1.91
N LEU A 344 -8.01 -13.79 -1.53
CA LEU A 344 -7.90 -14.22 -0.14
C LEU A 344 -6.53 -13.90 0.46
N PHE A 345 -5.47 -14.08 -0.29
CA PHE A 345 -4.11 -13.73 0.14
C PHE A 345 -3.96 -12.22 0.35
N SER A 346 -4.53 -11.41 -0.57
CA SER A 346 -4.52 -9.95 -0.44
C SER A 346 -5.31 -9.50 0.79
N LEU A 347 -6.50 -10.06 1.02
CA LEU A 347 -7.26 -9.83 2.26
C LEU A 347 -6.38 -10.10 3.49
N GLY A 348 -5.68 -11.24 3.52
CA GLY A 348 -4.83 -11.64 4.64
C GLY A 348 -3.70 -10.64 4.92
N TYR A 349 -2.92 -10.25 3.90
CA TYR A 349 -1.83 -9.31 4.14
C TYR A 349 -2.32 -7.88 4.43
N TYR A 350 -3.45 -7.42 3.87
CA TYR A 350 -4.02 -6.12 4.24
C TYR A 350 -4.55 -6.09 5.68
N VAL A 351 -5.02 -7.21 6.24
CA VAL A 351 -5.31 -7.32 7.67
C VAL A 351 -4.03 -7.10 8.49
N ILE A 352 -2.90 -7.69 8.08
CA ILE A 352 -1.61 -7.47 8.75
C ILE A 352 -1.18 -6.00 8.65
N VAL A 353 -1.33 -5.36 7.48
CA VAL A 353 -1.08 -3.92 7.31
C VAL A 353 -1.93 -3.10 8.28
N THR A 354 -3.24 -3.37 8.33
CA THR A 354 -4.17 -2.70 9.25
C THR A 354 -3.74 -2.82 10.70
N MET A 355 -3.40 -4.05 11.15
CA MET A 355 -2.97 -4.30 12.52
C MET A 355 -1.64 -3.63 12.84
N THR A 356 -0.72 -3.55 11.87
CA THR A 356 0.57 -2.87 12.04
C THR A 356 0.38 -1.37 12.20
N ILE A 357 -0.46 -0.74 11.38
CA ILE A 357 -0.73 0.70 11.49
C ILE A 357 -1.50 1.00 12.79
N LEU A 358 -2.48 0.16 13.14
CA LEU A 358 -3.22 0.29 14.39
C LEU A 358 -2.28 0.19 15.61
N GLY A 359 -1.36 -0.77 15.60
CA GLY A 359 -0.36 -0.92 16.66
C GLY A 359 0.53 0.31 16.79
N MET A 360 0.98 0.90 15.67
CA MET A 360 1.76 2.15 15.69
C MET A 360 0.95 3.30 16.27
N SER A 361 -0.29 3.48 15.82
CA SER A 361 -1.20 4.51 16.33
C SER A 361 -1.41 4.40 17.85
N GLN A 362 -1.58 3.19 18.40
CA GLN A 362 -1.73 2.98 19.85
C GLN A 362 -0.45 3.27 20.64
N LEU A 363 0.71 3.08 20.02
CA LEU A 363 2.02 3.30 20.65
C LEU A 363 2.52 4.74 20.49
N HIS A 364 1.81 5.61 19.76
CA HIS A 364 2.21 7.01 19.59
C HIS A 364 2.17 7.74 20.93
N THR A 365 3.33 8.14 21.43
CA THR A 365 3.52 8.84 22.70
C THR A 365 4.13 10.23 22.52
N GLY A 366 4.36 10.66 21.28
CA GLY A 366 5.14 11.84 20.95
C GLY A 366 6.67 11.63 21.03
N SER A 367 7.13 10.46 21.50
CA SER A 367 8.56 10.11 21.50
C SER A 367 8.99 9.59 20.14
N LEU A 368 10.02 10.21 19.56
CA LEU A 368 10.58 9.78 18.27
C LEU A 368 11.20 8.38 18.30
N LEU A 369 11.50 7.82 19.48
CA LEU A 369 12.13 6.51 19.63
C LEU A 369 11.13 5.36 19.43
N VAL A 370 9.84 5.58 19.64
CA VAL A 370 8.83 4.53 19.58
C VAL A 370 8.73 3.94 18.18
N MET A 371 8.66 4.78 17.15
CA MET A 371 8.53 4.34 15.76
C MET A 371 9.70 3.46 15.30
N PRO A 372 10.99 3.83 15.49
CA PRO A 372 12.11 2.98 15.12
C PRO A 372 12.13 1.61 15.81
N LEU A 373 11.85 1.58 17.12
CA LEU A 373 11.81 0.34 17.89
C LEU A 373 10.66 -0.56 17.44
N TYR A 374 9.51 0.02 17.14
CA TYR A 374 8.37 -0.70 16.59
C TYR A 374 8.71 -1.31 15.23
N PHE A 375 9.33 -0.54 14.33
CA PHE A 375 9.78 -1.04 13.03
C PHE A 375 10.82 -2.15 13.16
N LEU A 376 11.77 -1.99 14.08
CA LEU A 376 12.77 -3.02 14.36
C LEU A 376 12.11 -4.34 14.82
N ALA A 377 11.11 -4.27 15.72
CA ALA A 377 10.39 -5.45 16.17
C ALA A 377 9.68 -6.18 15.00
N ILE A 378 9.00 -5.44 14.13
CA ILE A 378 8.35 -6.01 12.95
C ILE A 378 9.38 -6.67 12.01
N VAL A 379 10.49 -5.97 11.74
CA VAL A 379 11.54 -6.48 10.86
C VAL A 379 12.19 -7.75 11.44
N VAL A 380 12.40 -7.82 12.74
CA VAL A 380 12.91 -9.03 13.42
C VAL A 380 11.92 -10.19 13.22
N ILE A 381 10.63 -9.96 13.38
CA ILE A 381 9.60 -11.00 13.10
C ILE A 381 9.72 -11.45 11.63
N MET A 382 9.81 -10.52 10.68
CA MET A 382 9.97 -10.84 9.26
C MET A 382 11.24 -11.67 9.00
N MET A 383 12.35 -11.35 9.64
CA MET A 383 13.62 -12.10 9.53
C MET A 383 13.50 -13.52 10.07
N VAL A 384 12.86 -13.68 11.22
CA VAL A 384 12.62 -15.00 11.84
C VAL A 384 11.77 -15.87 10.91
N PHE A 385 10.65 -15.34 10.43
CA PHE A 385 9.80 -16.07 9.48
C PHE A 385 10.55 -16.46 8.20
N THR A 386 11.34 -15.55 7.63
CA THR A 386 12.14 -15.83 6.43
C THR A 386 13.16 -16.93 6.69
N LYS A 387 13.88 -16.86 7.82
CA LYS A 387 14.93 -17.84 8.15
C LYS A 387 14.34 -19.22 8.40
N VAL A 388 13.25 -19.30 9.16
CA VAL A 388 12.65 -20.60 9.58
C VAL A 388 11.91 -21.27 8.42
N PHE A 389 11.04 -20.56 7.73
CA PHE A 389 10.09 -21.18 6.80
C PHE A 389 10.50 -21.10 5.32
N ILE A 390 11.41 -20.20 4.97
CA ILE A 390 11.87 -20.04 3.59
C ILE A 390 13.27 -20.63 3.43
N LEU A 391 14.26 -20.18 4.20
CA LEU A 391 15.65 -20.61 4.05
C LEU A 391 15.92 -21.96 4.70
N GLY A 392 15.37 -22.25 5.90
CA GLY A 392 15.62 -23.48 6.64
C GLY A 392 15.19 -24.76 5.91
N LYS A 393 14.15 -24.70 5.05
CA LYS A 393 13.71 -25.83 4.23
C LYS A 393 14.59 -26.10 3.01
N GLN A 394 15.49 -25.20 2.62
CA GLN A 394 16.43 -25.45 1.53
C GLN A 394 17.62 -26.29 2.00
N THR A 395 18.04 -26.14 3.23
CA THR A 395 19.14 -26.94 3.82
C THR A 395 18.73 -28.40 4.03
N SER A 396 17.47 -28.66 4.35
CA SER A 396 16.93 -30.03 4.55
C SER A 396 16.68 -30.83 3.26
N LYS A 397 16.78 -30.21 2.08
CA LYS A 397 16.67 -30.90 0.76
C LYS A 397 18.03 -31.17 0.12
N MET A 398 19.14 -30.77 0.75
CA MET A 398 20.52 -31.01 0.29
C MET A 398 21.24 -32.08 1.14
N ILE A 399 20.58 -32.61 2.17
CA ILE A 399 21.01 -33.77 2.95
C ILE A 399 20.06 -34.94 2.61
#